data_7911666b1a39baf97247aa228072d34f
#
_entry.id   7911666b1a39baf97247aa228072d34f
#
_cell.length_a   1.000
_cell.length_b   1.000
_cell.length_c   1.000
_cell.angle_alpha   90.00
_cell.angle_beta   90.00
_cell.angle_gamma   90.00
#
_symmetry.space_group_name_H-M   'P 1'
#
loop_
_entity.id
_entity.type
_entity.pdbx_description
1 polymer ?
#
loop_
_entity_poly.entity_id
_entity_poly.type
_entity_poly.pdbx_seq_one_letter_code
_entity_poly.pdbx_strand_id
1 'polypeptide(L)'
;MRVGTVRERKDGEARVGLTPEGAHSLSLRGHEVLVETGAGAASGYPDAAYVASGATIAPSAEAVWSSAGLVVKVKEPVESEYPLLSPGTALFTYLHLAADRDLTERLLAAGTTSLAYELVRKPDGTMPLLAPMSQVAGRMAAEIGASLLRHPGPGRGKLMGGVAGVPPGRAVIIGSGTVATAAARVLMGLDARVTVMSRDLARLAYLQEHFGGRIATRVSNPQAVAEEVN
;
A
#
# COMPACT_ATOMS: atom_id res chain seq x y z
N MET A 1 -17.63 -20.29 -5.65
CA MET A 1 -16.58 -20.70 -4.70
C MET A 1 -16.80 -19.95 -3.38
N ARG A 2 -16.19 -20.42 -2.29
CA ARG A 2 -16.25 -19.74 -1.00
C ARG A 2 -15.02 -18.86 -0.82
N VAL A 3 -15.24 -17.57 -0.60
CA VAL A 3 -14.20 -16.56 -0.40
C VAL A 3 -14.25 -16.08 1.04
N GLY A 4 -13.12 -16.13 1.74
CA GLY A 4 -13.01 -15.74 3.12
C GLY A 4 -12.18 -14.48 3.32
N THR A 5 -12.48 -13.68 4.35
CA THR A 5 -11.57 -12.65 4.86
C THR A 5 -11.49 -12.76 6.38
N VAL A 6 -10.31 -12.54 6.90
CA VAL A 6 -10.01 -12.62 8.33
C VAL A 6 -9.56 -11.28 8.86
N ARG A 7 -9.58 -11.13 10.17
CA ARG A 7 -8.99 -9.99 10.84
C ARG A 7 -7.47 -10.02 10.67
N GLU A 8 -6.88 -8.89 10.33
CA GLU A 8 -5.42 -8.79 10.24
C GLU A 8 -4.77 -9.00 11.62
N ARG A 9 -3.71 -9.79 11.63
CA ARG A 9 -2.94 -10.12 12.84
C ARG A 9 -1.63 -9.36 12.93
N LYS A 10 -1.20 -8.74 11.81
CA LYS A 10 0.02 -7.95 11.80
C LYS A 10 -0.15 -6.71 12.65
N ASP A 11 0.81 -6.47 13.52
CA ASP A 11 0.77 -5.33 14.44
C ASP A 11 0.63 -4.00 13.69
N GLY A 12 -0.27 -3.14 14.16
CA GLY A 12 -0.60 -1.86 13.53
C GLY A 12 -1.43 -1.94 12.24
N GLU A 13 -1.83 -3.12 11.74
CA GLU A 13 -2.68 -3.23 10.56
C GLU A 13 -4.17 -3.17 10.94
N ALA A 14 -4.85 -2.10 10.52
CA ALA A 14 -6.25 -1.85 10.80
C ALA A 14 -7.17 -2.04 9.58
N ARG A 15 -6.60 -2.28 8.40
CA ARG A 15 -7.37 -2.50 7.17
C ARG A 15 -7.95 -3.92 7.14
N VAL A 16 -8.91 -4.15 6.25
CA VAL A 16 -9.51 -5.46 5.99
C VAL A 16 -9.35 -5.81 4.50
N GLY A 17 -9.11 -7.08 4.20
CA GLY A 17 -8.89 -7.56 2.83
C GLY A 17 -10.11 -7.44 1.92
N LEU A 18 -11.32 -7.47 2.49
CA LEU A 18 -12.58 -7.38 1.75
C LEU A 18 -13.54 -6.44 2.47
N THR A 19 -14.02 -5.40 1.78
CA THR A 19 -15.03 -4.47 2.30
C THR A 19 -16.45 -5.07 2.15
N PRO A 20 -17.47 -4.55 2.86
CA PRO A 20 -18.86 -4.97 2.63
C PRO A 20 -19.32 -4.82 1.20
N GLU A 21 -18.91 -3.75 0.49
CA GLU A 21 -19.21 -3.55 -0.93
C GLU A 21 -18.54 -4.62 -1.81
N GLY A 22 -17.30 -5.01 -1.50
CA GLY A 22 -16.61 -6.11 -2.16
C GLY A 22 -17.30 -7.45 -1.91
N ALA A 23 -17.76 -7.70 -0.68
CA ALA A 23 -18.55 -8.88 -0.31
C ALA A 23 -19.86 -8.95 -1.11
N HIS A 24 -20.58 -7.83 -1.20
CA HIS A 24 -21.80 -7.72 -2.00
C HIS A 24 -21.55 -8.07 -3.49
N SER A 25 -20.50 -7.50 -4.06
CA SER A 25 -20.12 -7.76 -5.45
C SER A 25 -19.79 -9.22 -5.73
N LEU A 26 -19.17 -9.92 -4.77
CA LEU A 26 -18.90 -11.36 -4.87
C LEU A 26 -20.19 -12.18 -4.72
N SER A 27 -21.03 -11.82 -3.77
CA SER A 27 -22.33 -12.51 -3.53
C SER A 27 -23.24 -12.42 -4.75
N LEU A 28 -23.33 -11.27 -5.41
CA LEU A 28 -24.08 -11.09 -6.68
C LEU A 28 -23.56 -11.97 -7.82
N ARG A 29 -22.30 -12.40 -7.76
CA ARG A 29 -21.68 -13.32 -8.74
C ARG A 29 -21.80 -14.80 -8.35
N GLY A 30 -22.58 -15.09 -7.30
CA GLY A 30 -22.82 -16.45 -6.84
C GLY A 30 -21.67 -17.05 -6.00
N HIS A 31 -20.82 -16.21 -5.42
CA HIS A 31 -19.82 -16.67 -4.45
C HIS A 31 -20.39 -16.59 -3.03
N GLU A 32 -20.06 -17.58 -2.20
CA GLU A 32 -20.27 -17.49 -0.76
C GLU A 32 -19.16 -16.69 -0.13
N VAL A 33 -19.51 -15.71 0.72
CA VAL A 33 -18.53 -14.86 1.40
C VAL A 33 -18.56 -15.13 2.89
N LEU A 34 -17.40 -15.47 3.46
CA LEU A 34 -17.19 -15.67 4.89
C LEU A 34 -16.33 -14.55 5.45
N VAL A 35 -16.75 -13.96 6.57
CA VAL A 35 -16.03 -12.89 7.24
C VAL A 35 -15.82 -13.26 8.69
N GLU A 36 -14.57 -13.29 9.17
CA GLU A 36 -14.29 -13.45 10.60
C GLU A 36 -14.96 -12.33 11.38
N THR A 37 -15.60 -12.65 12.49
CA THR A 37 -16.25 -11.64 13.35
C THR A 37 -15.26 -10.54 13.72
N GLY A 38 -15.68 -9.29 13.57
CA GLY A 38 -14.86 -8.12 13.85
C GLY A 38 -13.75 -7.84 12.83
N ALA A 39 -13.65 -8.57 11.72
CA ALA A 39 -12.56 -8.37 10.74
C ALA A 39 -12.51 -6.94 10.17
N GLY A 40 -13.67 -6.33 9.93
CA GLY A 40 -13.76 -4.96 9.40
C GLY A 40 -13.83 -3.86 10.45
N ALA A 41 -13.91 -4.19 11.73
CA ALA A 41 -14.22 -3.22 12.78
C ALA A 41 -13.22 -2.06 12.86
N ALA A 42 -11.92 -2.35 12.75
CA ALA A 42 -10.86 -1.34 12.77
C ALA A 42 -10.88 -0.42 11.52
N SER A 43 -11.51 -0.87 10.43
CA SER A 43 -11.76 -0.08 9.21
C SER A 43 -13.12 0.62 9.21
N GLY A 44 -13.88 0.56 10.31
CA GLY A 44 -15.21 1.16 10.44
C GLY A 44 -16.36 0.33 9.85
N TYR A 45 -16.12 -0.96 9.53
CA TYR A 45 -17.13 -1.86 9.00
C TYR A 45 -17.57 -2.87 10.07
N PRO A 46 -18.77 -2.68 10.70
CA PRO A 46 -19.30 -3.65 11.64
C PRO A 46 -19.78 -4.93 10.94
N ASP A 47 -19.87 -6.05 11.66
CA ASP A 47 -20.34 -7.33 11.15
C ASP A 47 -21.73 -7.22 10.48
N ALA A 48 -22.61 -6.39 11.02
CA ALA A 48 -23.94 -6.14 10.44
C ALA A 48 -23.88 -5.60 9.00
N ALA A 49 -22.85 -4.82 8.65
CA ALA A 49 -22.68 -4.31 7.29
C ALA A 49 -22.32 -5.43 6.31
N TYR A 50 -21.53 -6.41 6.75
CA TYR A 50 -21.24 -7.60 5.94
C TYR A 50 -22.45 -8.51 5.77
N VAL A 51 -23.22 -8.72 6.84
CA VAL A 51 -24.49 -9.49 6.77
C VAL A 51 -25.46 -8.84 5.78
N ALA A 52 -25.63 -7.52 5.85
CA ALA A 52 -26.47 -6.77 4.91
C ALA A 52 -25.96 -6.88 3.46
N SER A 53 -24.67 -7.14 3.28
CA SER A 53 -24.03 -7.35 1.96
C SER A 53 -24.10 -8.81 1.46
N GLY A 54 -24.77 -9.70 2.19
CA GLY A 54 -24.92 -11.11 1.82
C GLY A 54 -23.77 -12.02 2.27
N ALA A 55 -22.88 -11.54 3.15
CA ALA A 55 -21.83 -12.38 3.73
C ALA A 55 -22.32 -13.09 5.01
N THR A 56 -21.66 -14.19 5.33
CA THR A 56 -21.84 -14.94 6.58
C THR A 56 -20.71 -14.63 7.54
N ILE A 57 -21.02 -14.35 8.79
CA ILE A 57 -20.01 -14.11 9.83
C ILE A 57 -19.55 -15.44 10.41
N ALA A 58 -18.24 -15.67 10.36
CA ALA A 58 -17.58 -16.82 10.96
C ALA A 58 -17.04 -16.46 12.37
N PRO A 59 -17.08 -17.39 13.33
CA PRO A 59 -16.71 -17.08 14.73
C PRO A 59 -15.20 -16.90 14.91
N SER A 60 -14.36 -17.39 14.01
CA SER A 60 -12.90 -17.30 14.14
C SER A 60 -12.20 -17.40 12.79
N ALA A 61 -10.89 -17.09 12.76
CA ALA A 61 -10.05 -17.25 11.59
C ALA A 61 -9.98 -18.72 11.13
N GLU A 62 -9.87 -19.67 12.07
CA GLU A 62 -9.83 -21.10 11.78
C GLU A 62 -11.08 -21.56 11.02
N ALA A 63 -12.26 -21.04 11.39
CA ALA A 63 -13.51 -21.36 10.71
C ALA A 63 -13.52 -20.81 9.26
N VAL A 64 -12.91 -19.66 9.04
CA VAL A 64 -12.75 -19.09 7.70
C VAL A 64 -11.75 -19.91 6.89
N TRP A 65 -10.54 -20.13 7.40
CA TRP A 65 -9.47 -20.83 6.68
C TRP A 65 -9.83 -22.26 6.32
N SER A 66 -10.49 -22.99 7.22
CA SER A 66 -10.91 -24.38 6.98
C SER A 66 -12.05 -24.52 5.97
N SER A 67 -12.82 -23.45 5.74
CA SER A 67 -14.01 -23.47 4.89
C SER A 67 -13.84 -22.75 3.56
N ALA A 68 -12.93 -21.78 3.46
CA ALA A 68 -12.74 -20.98 2.26
C ALA A 68 -11.83 -21.66 1.25
N GLY A 69 -12.19 -21.58 -0.03
CA GLY A 69 -11.28 -21.94 -1.13
C GLY A 69 -10.30 -20.82 -1.50
N LEU A 70 -10.62 -19.59 -1.10
CA LEU A 70 -9.77 -18.41 -1.26
C LEU A 70 -9.87 -17.54 -0.01
N VAL A 71 -8.73 -17.27 0.62
CA VAL A 71 -8.64 -16.29 1.71
C VAL A 71 -8.01 -14.99 1.19
N VAL A 72 -8.71 -13.87 1.41
CA VAL A 72 -8.30 -12.53 1.01
C VAL A 72 -7.87 -11.75 2.25
N LYS A 73 -6.63 -11.29 2.26
CA LYS A 73 -6.04 -10.49 3.35
C LYS A 73 -5.44 -9.20 2.81
N VAL A 74 -4.98 -8.34 3.70
CA VAL A 74 -4.17 -7.16 3.37
C VAL A 74 -2.68 -7.50 3.46
N LYS A 75 -2.26 -8.10 4.58
CA LYS A 75 -0.86 -8.41 4.87
C LYS A 75 -0.57 -9.90 4.80
N GLU A 76 0.70 -10.19 4.62
CA GLU A 76 1.25 -11.53 4.70
C GLU A 76 0.84 -12.23 6.00
N PRO A 77 0.70 -13.57 6.00
CA PRO A 77 0.46 -14.33 7.22
C PRO A 77 1.58 -14.11 8.24
N VAL A 78 1.21 -14.01 9.50
CA VAL A 78 2.14 -13.97 10.62
C VAL A 78 2.22 -15.35 11.28
N GLU A 79 3.18 -15.55 12.20
CA GLU A 79 3.49 -16.85 12.81
C GLU A 79 2.24 -17.57 13.37
N SER A 80 1.31 -16.84 13.99
CA SER A 80 0.07 -17.39 14.53
C SER A 80 -0.90 -17.91 13.44
N GLU A 81 -0.72 -17.53 12.19
CA GLU A 81 -1.55 -17.95 11.06
C GLU A 81 -0.93 -19.11 10.25
N TYR A 82 0.36 -19.41 10.45
CA TYR A 82 1.03 -20.48 9.71
C TYR A 82 0.36 -21.84 9.85
N PRO A 83 -0.18 -22.25 11.02
CA PRO A 83 -0.91 -23.52 11.16
C PRO A 83 -2.22 -23.60 10.34
N LEU A 84 -2.73 -22.46 9.87
CA LEU A 84 -3.97 -22.39 9.07
C LEU A 84 -3.70 -22.54 7.57
N LEU A 85 -2.45 -22.42 7.14
CA LEU A 85 -2.06 -22.58 5.75
C LEU A 85 -2.23 -24.03 5.31
N SER A 86 -2.82 -24.25 4.15
CA SER A 86 -3.07 -25.61 3.63
C SER A 86 -3.10 -25.66 2.10
N PRO A 87 -2.86 -26.83 1.49
CA PRO A 87 -2.91 -26.98 0.03
C PRO A 87 -4.29 -26.74 -0.59
N GLY A 88 -5.36 -26.86 0.22
CA GLY A 88 -6.75 -26.72 -0.25
C GLY A 88 -7.24 -25.29 -0.33
N THR A 89 -6.48 -24.32 0.21
CA THR A 89 -6.86 -22.91 0.29
C THR A 89 -5.88 -22.04 -0.47
N ALA A 90 -6.39 -21.19 -1.36
CA ALA A 90 -5.59 -20.15 -1.97
C ALA A 90 -5.54 -18.90 -1.06
N LEU A 91 -4.39 -18.23 -1.03
CA LEU A 91 -4.18 -16.98 -0.31
C LEU A 91 -3.94 -15.84 -1.28
N PHE A 92 -4.68 -14.74 -1.13
CA PHE A 92 -4.55 -13.54 -1.95
C PHE A 92 -4.31 -12.32 -1.07
N THR A 93 -3.09 -11.78 -1.08
CA THR A 93 -2.64 -10.71 -0.17
C THR A 93 -1.36 -10.05 -0.69
N TYR A 94 -0.87 -8.98 -0.03
CA TYR A 94 0.53 -8.55 -0.19
C TYR A 94 1.44 -9.55 0.52
N LEU A 95 2.42 -10.10 -0.17
CA LEU A 95 3.29 -11.16 0.36
C LEU A 95 4.72 -10.70 0.63
N HIS A 96 5.28 -9.82 -0.20
CA HIS A 96 6.65 -9.30 -0.06
C HIS A 96 7.73 -10.39 0.08
N LEU A 97 7.56 -11.53 -0.56
CA LEU A 97 8.38 -12.75 -0.38
C LEU A 97 9.88 -12.52 -0.58
N ALA A 98 10.27 -11.58 -1.45
CA ALA A 98 11.68 -11.27 -1.66
C ALA A 98 12.40 -10.73 -0.41
N ALA A 99 11.66 -10.21 0.56
CA ALA A 99 12.19 -9.66 1.81
C ALA A 99 12.06 -10.63 2.99
N ASP A 100 11.31 -11.74 2.84
CA ASP A 100 11.01 -12.68 3.91
C ASP A 100 11.17 -14.13 3.44
N ARG A 101 12.35 -14.67 3.73
CA ARG A 101 12.71 -16.04 3.37
C ARG A 101 11.93 -17.07 4.19
N ASP A 102 11.75 -16.84 5.50
CA ASP A 102 11.05 -17.78 6.38
C ASP A 102 9.58 -17.94 5.94
N LEU A 103 8.89 -16.83 5.71
CA LEU A 103 7.54 -16.86 5.15
C LEU A 103 7.48 -17.62 3.82
N THR A 104 8.45 -17.40 2.94
CA THR A 104 8.50 -18.11 1.64
C THR A 104 8.62 -19.61 1.84
N GLU A 105 9.52 -20.08 2.71
CA GLU A 105 9.72 -21.48 3.03
C GLU A 105 8.47 -22.09 3.69
N ARG A 106 7.78 -21.34 4.57
CA ARG A 106 6.50 -21.76 5.20
C ARG A 106 5.39 -21.97 4.20
N LEU A 107 5.20 -21.01 3.28
CA LEU A 107 4.18 -21.13 2.23
C LEU A 107 4.44 -22.30 1.29
N LEU A 108 5.71 -22.54 0.93
CA LEU A 108 6.11 -23.70 0.14
C LEU A 108 5.85 -25.03 0.87
N ALA A 109 6.24 -25.10 2.14
CA ALA A 109 6.04 -26.32 2.96
C ALA A 109 4.55 -26.62 3.17
N ALA A 110 3.72 -25.58 3.34
CA ALA A 110 2.27 -25.74 3.47
C ALA A 110 1.58 -26.11 2.16
N GLY A 111 2.23 -25.95 1.00
CA GLY A 111 1.64 -26.20 -0.30
C GLY A 111 0.49 -25.24 -0.66
N THR A 112 0.40 -24.09 0.01
CA THR A 112 -0.64 -23.10 -0.20
C THR A 112 -0.45 -22.37 -1.54
N THR A 113 -1.51 -22.29 -2.36
CA THR A 113 -1.49 -21.47 -3.57
C THR A 113 -1.52 -20.00 -3.18
N SER A 114 -0.41 -19.30 -3.39
CA SER A 114 -0.25 -17.91 -2.94
C SER A 114 -0.22 -16.94 -4.11
N LEU A 115 -1.09 -15.92 -4.07
CA LEU A 115 -1.24 -14.89 -5.08
C LEU A 115 -0.86 -13.54 -4.46
N ALA A 116 0.23 -12.93 -4.94
CA ALA A 116 0.71 -11.65 -4.42
C ALA A 116 0.03 -10.47 -5.12
N TYR A 117 -0.59 -9.57 -4.37
CA TYR A 117 -1.19 -8.34 -4.92
C TYR A 117 -0.20 -7.51 -5.71
N GLU A 118 1.03 -7.39 -5.20
CA GLU A 118 2.10 -6.60 -5.83
C GLU A 118 2.62 -7.17 -7.13
N LEU A 119 2.28 -8.41 -7.47
CA LEU A 119 2.68 -9.06 -8.72
C LEU A 119 1.54 -9.15 -9.76
N VAL A 120 0.31 -8.78 -9.38
CA VAL A 120 -0.81 -8.73 -10.33
C VAL A 120 -0.56 -7.64 -11.36
N ARG A 121 -0.41 -8.05 -12.63
CA ARG A 121 -0.06 -7.17 -13.74
C ARG A 121 -1.07 -7.28 -14.86
N LYS A 122 -1.48 -6.12 -15.40
CA LYS A 122 -2.28 -6.07 -16.64
C LYS A 122 -1.39 -6.27 -17.87
N PRO A 123 -1.98 -6.58 -19.05
CA PRO A 123 -1.20 -6.72 -20.30
C PRO A 123 -0.38 -5.48 -20.67
N ASP A 124 -0.81 -4.29 -20.29
CA ASP A 124 -0.10 -3.02 -20.48
C ASP A 124 1.06 -2.81 -19.49
N GLY A 125 1.32 -3.78 -18.60
CA GLY A 125 2.37 -3.73 -17.60
C GLY A 125 1.99 -3.01 -16.31
N THR A 126 0.80 -2.40 -16.22
CA THR A 126 0.35 -1.72 -14.99
C THR A 126 0.06 -2.72 -13.87
N MET A 127 0.29 -2.30 -12.62
CA MET A 127 0.06 -3.07 -11.41
C MET A 127 -1.11 -2.46 -10.62
N PRO A 128 -2.37 -2.85 -10.94
CA PRO A 128 -3.57 -2.16 -10.45
C PRO A 128 -3.75 -2.27 -8.93
N LEU A 129 -3.24 -3.33 -8.30
CA LEU A 129 -3.36 -3.53 -6.86
C LEU A 129 -2.22 -2.88 -6.08
N LEU A 130 -1.03 -2.70 -6.69
CA LEU A 130 0.10 -2.02 -6.08
C LEU A 130 0.00 -0.49 -6.18
N ALA A 131 -0.48 0.02 -7.31
CA ALA A 131 -0.49 1.46 -7.61
C ALA A 131 -1.22 2.31 -6.54
N PRO A 132 -2.39 1.92 -6.00
CA PRO A 132 -3.06 2.70 -4.95
C PRO A 132 -2.21 2.83 -3.68
N MET A 133 -1.55 1.74 -3.26
CA MET A 133 -0.69 1.77 -2.06
C MET A 133 0.57 2.61 -2.29
N SER A 134 1.13 2.57 -3.49
CA SER A 134 2.22 3.46 -3.87
C SER A 134 1.83 4.94 -3.83
N GLN A 135 0.58 5.26 -4.23
CA GLN A 135 0.07 6.63 -4.13
C GLN A 135 -0.10 7.07 -2.66
N VAL A 136 -0.65 6.20 -1.81
CA VAL A 136 -0.78 6.46 -0.36
C VAL A 136 0.59 6.70 0.25
N ALA A 137 1.55 5.80 0.00
CA ALA A 137 2.92 5.92 0.51
C ALA A 137 3.60 7.25 0.10
N GLY A 138 3.45 7.65 -1.16
CA GLY A 138 4.03 8.90 -1.65
C GLY A 138 3.41 10.14 -0.98
N ARG A 139 2.10 10.16 -0.78
CA ARG A 139 1.42 11.26 -0.09
C ARG A 139 1.85 11.33 1.38
N MET A 140 1.82 10.21 2.08
CA MET A 140 2.27 10.13 3.48
C MET A 140 3.73 10.54 3.65
N ALA A 141 4.63 10.13 2.75
CA ALA A 141 6.04 10.52 2.80
C ALA A 141 6.22 12.05 2.74
N ALA A 142 5.44 12.73 1.90
CA ALA A 142 5.47 14.18 1.80
C ALA A 142 4.95 14.87 3.08
N GLU A 143 3.84 14.40 3.63
CA GLU A 143 3.23 14.93 4.86
C GLU A 143 4.13 14.71 6.08
N ILE A 144 4.67 13.49 6.22
CA ILE A 144 5.61 13.15 7.30
C ILE A 144 6.89 13.98 7.17
N GLY A 145 7.47 14.10 5.97
CA GLY A 145 8.66 14.91 5.72
C GLY A 145 8.44 16.38 6.06
N ALA A 146 7.30 16.94 5.67
CA ALA A 146 6.94 18.30 6.03
C ALA A 146 6.72 18.47 7.54
N SER A 147 6.16 17.47 8.21
CA SER A 147 6.00 17.48 9.67
C SER A 147 7.33 17.39 10.40
N LEU A 148 8.21 16.48 9.97
CA LEU A 148 9.53 16.29 10.58
C LEU A 148 10.47 17.49 10.37
N LEU A 149 10.25 18.31 9.36
CA LEU A 149 11.06 19.52 9.11
C LEU A 149 10.81 20.63 10.15
N ARG A 150 9.68 20.59 10.84
CA ARG A 150 9.23 21.60 11.81
C ARG A 150 9.85 21.37 13.20
N HIS A 151 9.76 22.42 14.05
CA HIS A 151 10.04 22.34 15.48
C HIS A 151 8.69 22.34 16.26
N PRO A 152 8.53 21.58 17.36
CA PRO A 152 9.56 20.92 18.18
C PRO A 152 10.00 19.51 17.68
N GLY A 153 9.71 19.10 16.46
CA GLY A 153 10.24 17.88 15.88
C GLY A 153 11.77 17.90 15.68
N PRO A 154 12.35 16.87 15.05
CA PRO A 154 13.81 16.76 14.84
C PRO A 154 14.35 17.73 13.79
N GLY A 155 13.49 18.45 13.10
CA GLY A 155 13.85 19.30 11.97
C GLY A 155 14.44 20.66 12.36
N ARG A 156 14.83 21.42 11.33
CA ARG A 156 15.45 22.74 11.46
C ARG A 156 14.46 23.88 11.77
N GLY A 157 13.21 23.58 12.11
CA GLY A 157 12.16 24.57 12.35
C GLY A 157 11.71 25.31 11.10
N LYS A 158 11.82 24.69 9.91
CA LYS A 158 11.50 25.29 8.63
C LYS A 158 10.11 24.88 8.15
N LEU A 159 9.32 25.85 7.71
CA LEU A 159 8.05 25.59 7.05
C LEU A 159 8.29 25.19 5.59
N MET A 160 7.61 24.13 5.13
CA MET A 160 7.82 23.60 3.77
C MET A 160 7.42 24.64 2.70
N GLY A 161 6.31 25.35 2.87
CA GLY A 161 5.80 26.31 1.89
C GLY A 161 6.42 27.71 1.95
N GLY A 162 7.24 28.00 2.96
CA GLY A 162 7.75 29.37 3.15
C GLY A 162 6.66 30.38 3.52
N VAL A 163 6.99 31.65 3.47
CA VAL A 163 6.08 32.80 3.60
C VAL A 163 6.62 34.00 2.79
N ALA A 164 5.86 35.06 2.64
CA ALA A 164 6.30 36.25 1.95
C ALA A 164 7.65 36.77 2.53
N GLY A 165 8.65 36.91 1.68
CA GLY A 165 10.01 37.27 2.07
C GLY A 165 10.90 36.13 2.57
N VAL A 166 10.37 34.93 2.78
CA VAL A 166 11.12 33.72 3.20
C VAL A 166 10.92 32.61 2.19
N PRO A 167 11.98 32.11 1.54
CA PRO A 167 11.84 31.08 0.52
C PRO A 167 11.31 29.76 1.09
N PRO A 168 10.56 28.97 0.29
CA PRO A 168 10.05 27.68 0.70
C PRO A 168 11.18 26.66 0.95
N GLY A 169 10.80 25.55 1.59
CA GLY A 169 11.65 24.39 1.75
C GLY A 169 11.97 23.73 0.40
N ARG A 170 13.11 23.01 0.37
CA ARG A 170 13.49 22.16 -0.76
C ARG A 170 13.17 20.72 -0.43
N ALA A 171 12.66 19.98 -1.39
CA ALA A 171 12.43 18.55 -1.28
C ALA A 171 13.09 17.84 -2.47
N VAL A 172 13.90 16.85 -2.17
CA VAL A 172 14.54 15.99 -3.18
C VAL A 172 13.86 14.64 -3.16
N ILE A 173 13.39 14.19 -4.32
CA ILE A 173 12.74 12.89 -4.51
C ILE A 173 13.65 12.04 -5.40
N ILE A 174 14.13 10.91 -4.86
CA ILE A 174 14.97 9.97 -5.60
C ILE A 174 14.09 8.83 -6.11
N GLY A 175 13.94 8.77 -7.43
CA GLY A 175 13.04 7.88 -8.15
C GLY A 175 11.96 8.65 -8.92
N SER A 176 11.35 8.02 -9.93
CA SER A 176 10.35 8.65 -10.82
C SER A 176 9.07 7.81 -10.97
N GLY A 177 8.84 6.86 -10.06
CA GLY A 177 7.68 5.97 -10.08
C GLY A 177 6.41 6.59 -9.51
N THR A 178 5.41 5.76 -9.22
CA THR A 178 4.10 6.17 -8.68
C THR A 178 4.24 6.87 -7.33
N VAL A 179 5.09 6.37 -6.44
CA VAL A 179 5.38 6.98 -5.12
C VAL A 179 5.92 8.40 -5.31
N ALA A 180 6.93 8.55 -6.17
CA ALA A 180 7.57 9.84 -6.44
C ALA A 180 6.57 10.86 -7.02
N THR A 181 5.74 10.43 -7.97
CA THR A 181 4.70 11.27 -8.59
C THR A 181 3.69 11.76 -7.55
N ALA A 182 3.27 10.86 -6.65
CA ALA A 182 2.31 11.19 -5.59
C ALA A 182 2.92 12.15 -4.55
N ALA A 183 4.18 11.90 -4.14
CA ALA A 183 4.90 12.77 -3.21
C ALA A 183 5.12 14.18 -3.80
N ALA A 184 5.57 14.26 -5.06
CA ALA A 184 5.77 15.53 -5.75
C ALA A 184 4.49 16.38 -5.78
N ARG A 185 3.34 15.76 -6.04
CA ARG A 185 2.04 16.45 -6.07
C ARG A 185 1.69 17.09 -4.73
N VAL A 186 1.89 16.38 -3.62
CA VAL A 186 1.63 16.91 -2.27
C VAL A 186 2.62 18.03 -1.93
N LEU A 187 3.92 17.82 -2.17
CA LEU A 187 4.95 18.81 -1.90
C LEU A 187 4.75 20.10 -2.70
N MET A 188 4.33 19.99 -3.96
CA MET A 188 3.95 21.15 -4.78
C MET A 188 2.72 21.88 -4.23
N GLY A 189 1.74 21.11 -3.70
CA GLY A 189 0.57 21.68 -3.01
C GLY A 189 0.92 22.40 -1.72
N LEU A 190 2.07 22.09 -1.13
CA LEU A 190 2.65 22.80 0.01
C LEU A 190 3.60 23.93 -0.43
N ASP A 191 3.63 24.28 -1.70
CA ASP A 191 4.51 25.29 -2.32
C ASP A 191 6.02 25.03 -2.14
N ALA A 192 6.42 23.77 -1.90
CA ALA A 192 7.82 23.38 -1.80
C ALA A 192 8.54 23.50 -3.15
N ARG A 193 9.86 23.75 -3.11
CA ARG A 193 10.74 23.57 -4.28
C ARG A 193 11.07 22.08 -4.42
N VAL A 194 10.54 21.45 -5.46
CA VAL A 194 10.66 19.99 -5.65
C VAL A 194 11.67 19.71 -6.76
N THR A 195 12.69 18.89 -6.47
CA THR A 195 13.58 18.27 -7.45
C THR A 195 13.33 16.76 -7.50
N VAL A 196 13.02 16.23 -8.67
CA VAL A 196 12.88 14.78 -8.89
C VAL A 196 14.13 14.27 -9.62
N MET A 197 14.76 13.26 -9.04
CA MET A 197 15.98 12.65 -9.55
C MET A 197 15.72 11.21 -9.98
N SER A 198 16.13 10.83 -11.22
CA SER A 198 15.99 9.48 -11.73
C SER A 198 17.09 9.18 -12.77
N ARG A 199 17.35 7.91 -13.00
CA ARG A 199 18.16 7.45 -14.13
C ARG A 199 17.36 7.32 -15.43
N ASP A 200 16.04 7.29 -15.32
CA ASP A 200 15.11 7.17 -16.46
C ASP A 200 14.75 8.57 -16.98
N LEU A 201 15.40 8.95 -18.08
CA LEU A 201 15.22 10.26 -18.72
C LEU A 201 13.82 10.43 -19.32
N ALA A 202 13.26 9.37 -19.88
CA ALA A 202 11.91 9.44 -20.47
C ALA A 202 10.89 9.72 -19.37
N ARG A 203 11.07 9.09 -18.22
CA ARG A 203 10.20 9.30 -17.07
C ARG A 203 10.38 10.69 -16.45
N LEU A 204 11.61 11.23 -16.43
CA LEU A 204 11.85 12.63 -16.00
C LEU A 204 11.16 13.63 -16.92
N ALA A 205 11.28 13.45 -18.26
CA ALA A 205 10.61 14.31 -19.24
C ALA A 205 9.10 14.28 -19.07
N TYR A 206 8.51 13.09 -18.93
CA TYR A 206 7.09 12.93 -18.65
C TYR A 206 6.66 13.68 -17.38
N LEU A 207 7.41 13.57 -16.27
CA LEU A 207 7.07 14.24 -15.01
C LEU A 207 7.18 15.77 -15.13
N GLN A 208 8.18 16.27 -15.83
CA GLN A 208 8.35 17.69 -16.07
C GLN A 208 7.16 18.26 -16.84
N GLU A 209 6.71 17.59 -17.89
CA GLU A 209 5.54 17.98 -18.67
C GLU A 209 4.25 17.83 -17.83
N HIS A 210 4.06 16.70 -17.16
CA HIS A 210 2.89 16.39 -16.34
C HIS A 210 2.64 17.42 -15.24
N PHE A 211 3.71 17.98 -14.68
CA PHE A 211 3.64 19.04 -13.65
C PHE A 211 3.78 20.45 -14.20
N GLY A 212 3.74 20.63 -15.53
CA GLY A 212 3.78 21.94 -16.17
C GLY A 212 5.04 22.75 -15.86
N GLY A 213 6.18 22.09 -15.71
CA GLY A 213 7.46 22.72 -15.40
C GLY A 213 7.61 23.20 -13.94
N ARG A 214 6.66 22.91 -13.07
CA ARG A 214 6.68 23.33 -11.66
C ARG A 214 7.64 22.54 -10.77
N ILE A 215 8.26 21.49 -11.29
CA ILE A 215 9.31 20.71 -10.62
C ILE A 215 10.61 20.82 -11.40
N ALA A 216 11.74 20.75 -10.70
CA ALA A 216 13.03 20.52 -11.32
C ALA A 216 13.25 19.00 -11.53
N THR A 217 13.94 18.65 -12.60
CA THR A 217 14.33 17.25 -12.84
C THR A 217 15.85 17.18 -13.00
N ARG A 218 16.45 16.10 -12.48
CA ARG A 218 17.90 15.88 -12.55
C ARG A 218 18.23 14.39 -12.71
N VAL A 219 19.26 14.07 -13.47
CA VAL A 219 19.77 12.69 -13.55
C VAL A 219 20.37 12.29 -12.21
N SER A 220 19.94 11.12 -11.71
CA SER A 220 20.42 10.61 -10.44
C SER A 220 21.78 9.91 -10.58
N ASN A 221 22.78 10.44 -9.88
CA ASN A 221 24.05 9.80 -9.59
C ASN A 221 24.54 10.24 -8.20
N PRO A 222 25.53 9.59 -7.59
CA PRO A 222 25.97 9.90 -6.23
C PRO A 222 26.38 11.36 -6.02
N GLN A 223 27.09 11.97 -6.99
CA GLN A 223 27.50 13.36 -6.90
C GLN A 223 26.31 14.31 -6.96
N ALA A 224 25.40 14.09 -7.94
CA ALA A 224 24.23 14.93 -8.11
C ALA A 224 23.30 14.87 -6.88
N VAL A 225 23.15 13.69 -6.26
CA VAL A 225 22.38 13.53 -5.02
C VAL A 225 23.04 14.32 -3.88
N ALA A 226 24.37 14.21 -3.70
CA ALA A 226 25.09 14.94 -2.67
C ALA A 226 24.97 16.48 -2.83
N GLU A 227 24.97 16.97 -4.06
CA GLU A 227 24.78 18.41 -4.36
C GLU A 227 23.35 18.88 -4.08
N GLU A 228 22.33 18.06 -4.31
CA GLU A 228 20.92 18.45 -4.11
C GLU A 228 20.48 18.41 -2.65
N VAL A 229 21.07 17.55 -1.81
CA VAL A 229 20.68 17.40 -0.41
C VAL A 229 21.43 18.34 0.55
N ASN A 230 22.49 19.01 0.10
CA ASN A 230 23.21 20.06 0.82
C ASN A 230 22.62 21.43 0.52
#